data_8308c09f56bba499dc01ed7fb677e74a
#
_entry.id   8308c09f56bba499dc01ed7fb677e74a
#
_cell.length_a   1.000
_cell.length_b   1.000
_cell.length_c   1.000
_cell.angle_alpha   90.00
_cell.angle_beta   90.00
_cell.angle_gamma   90.00
#
_symmetry.space_group_name_H-M   'P 1'
#
loop_
_entity.id
_entity.type
_entity.pdbx_description
1 polymer ?
#
loop_
_entity_poly.entity_id
_entity_poly.type
_entity_poly.pdbx_seq_one_letter_code
_entity_poly.pdbx_strand_id
1 'polypeptide(L)'
;MCKECLLENNDVDDLLEQYKKQKREIYINDTLSARTKLGAIADAIADAWEAEYRANPTYKNEKNMRYWRYKAAQHIYEGEEDYTYAKSDAYGEYEFLKKRYIRLARRHGNPGGITEGEKAVLFLLSLVGIPFLFVLGMFFSFGLL
;
A
#
# COMPACT_ATOMS: atom_id res chain seq x y z
N MET A 1 -12.27 8.00 21.53
CA MET A 1 -11.18 7.18 22.07
C MET A 1 -9.88 7.93 21.88
N CYS A 2 -9.12 8.16 22.94
CA CYS A 2 -7.87 8.91 22.83
C CYS A 2 -6.80 8.05 22.18
N LYS A 3 -6.09 8.58 21.17
CA LYS A 3 -4.99 7.91 20.48
C LYS A 3 -3.88 7.49 21.44
N GLU A 4 -3.57 8.32 22.41
CA GLU A 4 -2.58 8.06 23.46
C GLU A 4 -2.98 6.90 24.36
N CYS A 5 -4.28 6.74 24.66
CA CYS A 5 -4.78 5.63 25.46
C CYS A 5 -4.68 4.28 24.73
N LEU A 6 -4.66 4.27 23.38
CA LEU A 6 -4.46 3.06 22.60
C LEU A 6 -3.00 2.59 22.59
N LEU A 7 -2.07 3.52 22.77
CA LEU A 7 -0.62 3.22 22.74
C LEU A 7 -0.06 2.77 24.09
N GLU A 8 -0.65 3.21 25.20
CA GLU A 8 -0.09 2.97 26.55
C GLU A 8 -0.19 1.53 27.06
N ASN A 9 -1.09 0.71 26.50
CA ASN A 9 -1.37 -0.63 27.03
C ASN A 9 -1.44 -1.77 26.00
N ASN A 10 -1.24 -1.51 24.72
CA ASN A 10 -1.43 -2.53 23.69
C ASN A 10 -0.15 -2.70 22.85
N ASP A 11 0.31 -3.93 22.76
CA ASP A 11 1.30 -4.28 21.77
C ASP A 11 0.68 -4.32 20.34
N VAL A 12 1.52 -4.50 19.33
CA VAL A 12 1.08 -4.53 17.93
C VAL A 12 0.04 -5.63 17.69
N ASP A 13 0.17 -6.77 18.35
CA ASP A 13 -0.73 -7.92 18.15
C ASP A 13 -2.15 -7.62 18.66
N ASP A 14 -2.28 -6.96 19.82
CA ASP A 14 -3.57 -6.52 20.33
C ASP A 14 -4.23 -5.50 19.41
N LEU A 15 -3.47 -4.55 18.90
CA LEU A 15 -3.98 -3.56 17.94
C LEU A 15 -4.43 -4.22 16.64
N LEU A 16 -3.70 -5.22 16.14
CA LEU A 16 -4.09 -5.99 14.95
C LEU A 16 -5.40 -6.75 15.18
N GLU A 17 -5.61 -7.33 16.35
CA GLU A 17 -6.88 -7.99 16.70
C GLU A 17 -8.04 -6.99 16.74
N GLN A 18 -7.83 -5.83 17.33
CA GLN A 18 -8.82 -4.74 17.33
C GLN A 18 -9.15 -4.28 15.89
N TYR A 19 -8.14 -4.17 15.04
CA TYR A 19 -8.31 -3.81 13.64
C TYR A 19 -9.17 -4.85 12.89
N LYS A 20 -8.86 -6.13 13.04
CA LYS A 20 -9.65 -7.22 12.44
C LYS A 20 -11.09 -7.24 12.93
N LYS A 21 -11.29 -7.04 14.22
CA LYS A 21 -12.63 -6.95 14.82
C LYS A 21 -13.43 -5.80 14.23
N GLN A 22 -12.82 -4.62 14.14
CA GLN A 22 -13.47 -3.43 13.56
C GLN A 22 -13.79 -3.62 12.07
N LYS A 23 -12.92 -4.28 11.30
CA LYS A 23 -13.22 -4.65 9.90
C LYS A 23 -14.46 -5.55 9.79
N ARG A 24 -14.60 -6.54 10.68
CA ARG A 24 -15.78 -7.40 10.70
C ARG A 24 -17.05 -6.62 11.05
N GLU A 25 -16.96 -5.68 11.97
CA GLU A 25 -18.10 -4.82 12.32
C GLU A 25 -18.55 -3.96 11.14
N ILE A 26 -17.61 -3.42 10.36
CA ILE A 26 -17.92 -2.67 9.14
C ILE A 26 -18.58 -3.56 8.09
N TYR A 27 -18.15 -4.81 7.96
CA TYR A 27 -18.78 -5.75 7.04
C TYR A 27 -20.24 -6.00 7.36
N ILE A 28 -20.59 -6.00 8.63
CA ILE A 28 -21.98 -6.19 9.12
C ILE A 28 -22.77 -4.89 9.03
N ASN A 29 -22.19 -3.77 9.45
CA ASN A 29 -22.83 -2.47 9.50
C ASN A 29 -21.85 -1.36 9.11
N ASP A 30 -21.79 -1.04 7.83
CA ASP A 30 -20.88 -0.05 7.26
C ASP A 30 -21.41 1.37 7.51
N THR A 31 -20.71 2.11 8.37
CA THR A 31 -20.96 3.52 8.64
C THR A 31 -19.69 4.34 8.50
N LEU A 32 -19.83 5.64 8.22
CA LEU A 32 -18.68 6.56 8.14
C LEU A 32 -17.91 6.60 9.46
N SER A 33 -18.63 6.62 10.59
CA SER A 33 -18.03 6.58 11.93
C SER A 33 -17.23 5.30 12.16
N ALA A 34 -17.74 4.14 11.74
CA ALA A 34 -17.03 2.87 11.87
C ALA A 34 -15.73 2.85 11.03
N ARG A 35 -15.76 3.43 9.85
CA ARG A 35 -14.57 3.57 9.00
C ARG A 35 -13.53 4.51 9.60
N THR A 36 -13.95 5.63 10.16
CA THR A 36 -13.07 6.56 10.87
C THR A 36 -12.41 5.89 12.08
N LYS A 37 -13.16 5.10 12.83
CA LYS A 37 -12.63 4.29 13.94
C LYS A 37 -11.58 3.28 13.47
N LEU A 38 -11.82 2.60 12.36
CA LEU A 38 -10.86 1.69 11.75
C LEU A 38 -9.57 2.42 11.37
N GLY A 39 -9.68 3.63 10.81
CA GLY A 39 -8.54 4.48 10.49
C GLY A 39 -7.73 4.87 11.73
N ALA A 40 -8.38 5.19 12.83
CA ALA A 40 -7.71 5.50 14.10
C ALA A 40 -6.93 4.29 14.66
N ILE A 41 -7.49 3.09 14.56
CA ILE A 41 -6.80 1.86 14.97
C ILE A 41 -5.60 1.61 14.07
N ALA A 42 -5.74 1.74 12.76
CA ALA A 42 -4.63 1.59 11.81
C ALA A 42 -3.52 2.62 12.06
N ASP A 43 -3.86 3.85 12.41
CA ASP A 43 -2.88 4.89 12.75
C ASP A 43 -2.12 4.57 14.05
N ALA A 44 -2.80 3.99 15.04
CA ALA A 44 -2.13 3.51 16.25
C ALA A 44 -1.14 2.37 15.95
N ILE A 45 -1.48 1.46 15.04
CA ILE A 45 -0.57 0.41 14.57
C ILE A 45 0.63 1.04 13.87
N ALA A 46 0.42 2.05 13.04
CA ALA A 46 1.50 2.79 12.37
C ALA A 46 2.43 3.48 13.38
N ASP A 47 1.87 4.08 14.44
CA ASP A 47 2.68 4.68 15.51
C ASP A 47 3.55 3.66 16.24
N ALA A 48 3.02 2.45 16.49
CA ALA A 48 3.80 1.37 17.08
C ALA A 48 4.95 0.93 16.17
N TRP A 49 4.73 0.79 14.88
CA TRP A 49 5.79 0.49 13.91
C TRP A 49 6.78 1.64 13.74
N GLU A 50 6.34 2.88 13.87
CA GLU A 50 7.24 4.04 13.87
C GLU A 50 8.21 4.01 15.07
N ALA A 51 7.71 3.65 16.25
CA ALA A 51 8.55 3.47 17.42
C ALA A 51 9.59 2.35 17.22
N GLU A 52 9.18 1.22 16.65
CA GLU A 52 10.09 0.13 16.28
C GLU A 52 11.13 0.56 15.25
N TYR A 53 10.73 1.31 14.24
CA TYR A 53 11.64 1.84 13.22
C TYR A 53 12.66 2.82 13.79
N ARG A 54 12.25 3.69 14.72
CA ARG A 54 13.17 4.62 15.39
C ARG A 54 14.20 3.90 16.25
N ALA A 55 13.79 2.81 16.92
CA ALA A 55 14.67 1.99 17.73
C ALA A 55 15.59 1.12 16.87
N ASN A 56 15.10 0.60 15.75
CA ASN A 56 15.82 -0.29 14.84
C ASN A 56 15.42 0.04 13.38
N PRO A 57 16.17 0.92 12.69
CA PRO A 57 15.81 1.41 11.36
C PRO A 57 16.09 0.36 10.26
N THR A 58 15.29 -0.69 10.22
CA THR A 58 15.33 -1.72 9.18
C THR A 58 14.32 -1.43 8.07
N TYR A 59 14.55 -2.00 6.91
CA TYR A 59 13.57 -1.97 5.80
C TYR A 59 12.22 -2.54 6.21
N LYS A 60 12.21 -3.65 6.92
CA LYS A 60 10.97 -4.30 7.39
C LYS A 60 10.15 -3.35 8.26
N ASN A 61 10.79 -2.68 9.23
CA ASN A 61 10.10 -1.77 10.13
C ASN A 61 9.61 -0.51 9.39
N GLU A 62 10.41 0.04 8.50
CA GLU A 62 10.00 1.18 7.66
C GLU A 62 8.84 0.81 6.74
N LYS A 63 8.89 -0.35 6.11
CA LYS A 63 7.82 -0.84 5.23
C LYS A 63 6.51 -1.00 5.98
N ASN A 64 6.53 -1.62 7.16
CA ASN A 64 5.35 -1.80 7.99
C ASN A 64 4.78 -0.46 8.47
N MET A 65 5.62 0.46 8.91
CA MET A 65 5.20 1.80 9.30
C MET A 65 4.49 2.53 8.16
N ARG A 66 5.09 2.56 6.97
CA ARG A 66 4.52 3.25 5.81
C ARG A 66 3.25 2.57 5.30
N TYR A 67 3.19 1.24 5.34
CA TYR A 67 1.99 0.49 4.99
C TYR A 67 0.80 0.90 5.87
N TRP A 68 0.98 0.89 7.19
CA TRP A 68 -0.09 1.23 8.11
C TRP A 68 -0.46 2.72 8.08
N ARG A 69 0.50 3.61 7.78
CA ARG A 69 0.20 5.04 7.58
C ARG A 69 -0.73 5.25 6.40
N TYR A 70 -0.46 4.65 5.25
CA TYR A 70 -1.36 4.83 4.12
C TYR A 70 -2.69 4.10 4.32
N LYS A 71 -2.72 2.96 5.00
CA LYS A 71 -3.97 2.27 5.36
C LYS A 71 -4.84 3.12 6.29
N ALA A 72 -4.24 3.74 7.29
CA ALA A 72 -4.94 4.68 8.17
C ALA A 72 -5.55 5.85 7.36
N ALA A 73 -4.77 6.46 6.49
CA ALA A 73 -5.24 7.55 5.63
C ALA A 73 -6.36 7.10 4.69
N GLN A 74 -6.28 5.89 4.15
CA GLN A 74 -7.34 5.30 3.32
C GLN A 74 -8.66 5.20 4.08
N HIS A 75 -8.64 4.66 5.29
CA HIS A 75 -9.86 4.49 6.08
C HIS A 75 -10.43 5.82 6.57
N ILE A 76 -9.57 6.80 6.87
CA ILE A 76 -10.00 8.16 7.21
C ILE A 76 -10.68 8.80 6.00
N TYR A 77 -10.10 8.68 4.80
CA TYR A 77 -10.71 9.14 3.57
C TYR A 77 -12.08 8.49 3.32
N GLU A 78 -12.16 7.18 3.48
CA GLU A 78 -13.41 6.43 3.31
C GLU A 78 -14.46 6.78 4.36
N GLY A 79 -14.06 7.26 5.54
CA GLY A 79 -14.92 7.69 6.62
C GLY A 79 -15.41 9.13 6.54
N GLU A 80 -14.93 9.93 5.57
CA GLU A 80 -15.37 11.29 5.37
C GLU A 80 -16.65 11.37 4.51
N GLU A 81 -17.46 12.39 4.75
CA GLU A 81 -18.66 12.63 3.95
C GLU A 81 -18.32 13.00 2.51
N ASP A 82 -19.12 12.49 1.57
CA ASP A 82 -18.95 12.77 0.15
C ASP A 82 -19.11 14.28 -0.15
N TYR A 83 -18.34 14.75 -1.12
CA TYR A 83 -18.35 16.13 -1.61
C TYR A 83 -17.91 17.19 -0.59
N THR A 84 -17.13 16.80 0.41
CA THR A 84 -16.53 17.74 1.37
C THR A 84 -15.07 18.04 1.03
N TYR A 85 -14.59 19.21 1.46
CA TYR A 85 -13.15 19.54 1.38
C TYR A 85 -12.31 18.58 2.23
N ALA A 86 -12.83 18.17 3.39
CA ALA A 86 -12.16 17.19 4.26
C ALA A 86 -11.92 15.87 3.54
N LYS A 87 -12.87 15.38 2.74
CA LYS A 87 -12.69 14.18 1.94
C LYS A 87 -11.64 14.37 0.85
N SER A 88 -11.62 15.51 0.17
CA SER A 88 -10.62 15.83 -0.84
C SER A 88 -9.20 15.89 -0.26
N ASP A 89 -9.03 16.53 0.87
CA ASP A 89 -7.74 16.60 1.57
C ASP A 89 -7.28 15.23 2.05
N ALA A 90 -8.18 14.44 2.62
CA ALA A 90 -7.91 13.07 3.07
C ALA A 90 -7.51 12.16 1.89
N TYR A 91 -8.14 12.33 0.73
CA TYR A 91 -7.76 11.61 -0.49
C TYR A 91 -6.34 11.97 -0.94
N GLY A 92 -6.00 13.25 -0.94
CA GLY A 92 -4.65 13.71 -1.29
C GLY A 92 -3.58 13.12 -0.37
N GLU A 93 -3.83 13.10 0.94
CA GLU A 93 -2.93 12.49 1.91
C GLU A 93 -2.80 10.98 1.70
N TYR A 94 -3.90 10.27 1.51
CA TYR A 94 -3.91 8.85 1.19
C TYR A 94 -3.05 8.52 -0.05
N GLU A 95 -3.26 9.23 -1.14
CA GLU A 95 -2.50 9.04 -2.38
C GLU A 95 -1.00 9.32 -2.19
N PHE A 96 -0.66 10.37 -1.45
CA PHE A 96 0.73 10.71 -1.15
C PHE A 96 1.44 9.60 -0.34
N LEU A 97 0.81 9.14 0.74
CA LEU A 97 1.37 8.10 1.60
C LEU A 97 1.45 6.74 0.90
N LYS A 98 0.44 6.40 0.10
CA LYS A 98 0.44 5.19 -0.72
C LYS A 98 1.60 5.18 -1.72
N LYS A 99 1.83 6.28 -2.40
CA LYS A 99 2.97 6.42 -3.34
C LYS A 99 4.31 6.27 -2.63
N ARG A 100 4.46 6.81 -1.43
CA ARG A 100 5.68 6.64 -0.62
C ARG A 100 5.92 5.18 -0.26
N TYR A 101 4.89 4.46 0.16
CA TYR A 101 4.99 3.03 0.43
C TYR A 101 5.39 2.23 -0.82
N ILE A 102 4.73 2.46 -1.93
CA ILE A 102 5.02 1.77 -3.20
C ILE A 102 6.46 2.02 -3.66
N ARG A 103 6.93 3.26 -3.56
CA ARG A 103 8.33 3.60 -3.91
C ARG A 103 9.34 2.84 -3.04
N LEU A 104 9.09 2.75 -1.75
CA LEU A 104 9.96 2.02 -0.84
C LEU A 104 9.99 0.52 -1.18
N ALA A 105 8.82 -0.09 -1.36
CA ALA A 105 8.70 -1.49 -1.72
C ALA A 105 9.37 -1.80 -3.06
N ARG A 106 9.22 -0.90 -4.04
CA ARG A 106 9.84 -1.02 -5.37
C ARG A 106 11.36 -0.98 -5.28
N ARG A 107 11.92 -0.01 -4.56
CA ARG A 107 13.37 0.15 -4.41
C ARG A 107 14.04 -1.06 -3.81
N HIS A 108 13.44 -1.65 -2.80
CA HIS A 108 14.02 -2.75 -2.06
C HIS A 108 13.78 -4.12 -2.70
N GLY A 109 12.60 -4.34 -3.25
CA GLY A 109 12.24 -5.59 -3.92
C GLY A 109 12.81 -5.71 -5.33
N ASN A 110 13.15 -4.58 -5.97
CA ASN A 110 13.66 -4.55 -7.33
C ASN A 110 14.54 -3.29 -7.54
N PRO A 111 15.88 -3.42 -7.45
CA PRO A 111 16.80 -2.28 -7.59
C PRO A 111 16.66 -1.51 -8.91
N GLY A 112 16.14 -2.12 -9.97
CA GLY A 112 15.83 -1.45 -11.25
C GLY A 112 14.56 -0.63 -11.23
N GLY A 113 13.79 -0.66 -10.13
CA GLY A 113 12.54 0.10 -9.99
C GLY A 113 11.38 -0.43 -10.81
N ILE A 114 11.46 -1.65 -11.34
CA ILE A 114 10.42 -2.29 -12.15
C ILE A 114 9.36 -2.93 -11.23
N THR A 115 8.09 -2.59 -11.43
CA THR A 115 6.95 -3.19 -10.71
C THR A 115 6.62 -4.58 -11.24
N GLU A 116 5.83 -5.36 -10.47
CA GLU A 116 5.34 -6.66 -10.93
C GLU A 116 4.49 -6.54 -12.20
N GLY A 117 3.70 -5.48 -12.32
CA GLY A 117 2.95 -5.21 -13.55
C GLY A 117 3.85 -4.92 -14.74
N GLU A 118 4.91 -4.13 -14.54
CA GLU A 118 5.91 -3.85 -15.58
C GLU A 118 6.68 -5.11 -15.98
N LYS A 119 7.02 -5.99 -15.02
CA LYS A 119 7.62 -7.29 -15.31
C LYS A 119 6.71 -8.16 -16.16
N ALA A 120 5.41 -8.20 -15.86
CA ALA A 120 4.43 -8.96 -16.63
C ALA A 120 4.34 -8.42 -18.07
N VAL A 121 4.33 -7.11 -18.26
CA VAL A 121 4.33 -6.46 -19.59
C VAL A 121 5.60 -6.80 -20.35
N LEU A 122 6.77 -6.70 -19.74
CA LEU A 122 8.05 -7.07 -20.36
C LEU A 122 8.10 -8.54 -20.75
N PHE A 123 7.56 -9.43 -19.91
CA PHE A 123 7.44 -10.85 -20.22
C PHE A 123 6.56 -11.10 -21.46
N LEU A 124 5.39 -10.46 -21.51
CA LEU A 124 4.50 -10.56 -22.68
C LEU A 124 5.13 -10.01 -23.95
N LEU A 125 5.84 -8.89 -23.88
CA LEU A 125 6.59 -8.33 -25.02
C LEU A 125 7.68 -9.28 -25.48
N SER A 126 8.36 -9.96 -24.57
CA SER A 126 9.37 -10.97 -24.92
C SER A 126 8.77 -12.15 -25.67
N LEU A 127 7.57 -12.61 -25.26
CA LEU A 127 6.87 -13.70 -25.94
C LEU A 127 6.44 -13.36 -27.36
N VAL A 128 6.12 -12.11 -27.65
CA VAL A 128 5.71 -11.64 -28.98
C VAL A 128 6.92 -11.18 -29.80
N GLY A 129 7.83 -10.42 -29.20
CA GLY A 129 8.98 -9.80 -29.89
C GLY A 129 10.01 -10.81 -30.40
N ILE A 130 10.34 -11.83 -29.61
CA ILE A 130 11.34 -12.85 -29.98
C ILE A 130 10.90 -13.65 -31.22
N PRO A 131 9.69 -14.23 -31.27
CA PRO A 131 9.19 -14.90 -32.47
C PRO A 131 9.15 -14.00 -33.69
N PHE A 132 8.77 -12.72 -33.54
CA PHE A 132 8.74 -11.76 -34.64
C PHE A 132 10.11 -11.50 -35.22
N LEU A 133 11.13 -11.29 -34.38
CA LEU A 133 12.53 -11.10 -34.81
C LEU A 133 13.06 -12.36 -35.47
N PHE A 134 12.70 -13.54 -35.04
CA PHE A 134 13.09 -14.82 -35.65
C PHE A 134 12.52 -14.94 -37.05
N VAL A 135 11.24 -14.60 -37.25
CA VAL A 135 10.62 -14.60 -38.60
C VAL A 135 11.29 -13.62 -39.53
N LEU A 136 11.58 -12.39 -39.08
CA LEU A 136 12.32 -11.40 -39.85
C LEU A 136 13.71 -11.90 -40.24
N GLY A 137 14.42 -12.54 -39.32
CA GLY A 137 15.74 -13.15 -39.58
C GLY A 137 15.68 -14.23 -40.66
N MET A 138 14.64 -15.07 -40.64
CA MET A 138 14.41 -16.08 -41.67
C MET A 138 14.19 -15.43 -43.05
N PHE A 139 13.36 -14.40 -43.14
CA PHE A 139 13.16 -13.65 -44.39
C PHE A 139 14.46 -13.05 -44.93
N PHE A 140 15.27 -12.48 -44.04
CA PHE A 140 16.60 -11.96 -44.43
C PHE A 140 17.54 -13.07 -44.93
N SER A 141 17.57 -14.21 -44.24
CA SER A 141 18.44 -15.35 -44.61
C SER A 141 18.08 -15.99 -45.94
N PHE A 142 16.80 -15.97 -46.29
CA PHE A 142 16.34 -16.51 -47.57
C PHE A 142 16.34 -15.47 -48.72
N GLY A 143 16.73 -14.23 -48.46
CA GLY A 143 16.78 -13.19 -49.49
C GLY A 143 15.42 -12.76 -50.03
N LEU A 144 14.37 -12.91 -49.22
CA LEU A 144 12.99 -12.58 -49.58
C LEU A 144 12.64 -11.11 -49.30
N LEU A 145 13.57 -10.37 -48.75
CA LEU A 145 13.41 -8.94 -48.45
C LEU A 145 14.47 -8.12 -49.19
#